data_5c8b36efddf94d1f67d1e9ba87372391
#
_entry.id   5c8b36efddf94d1f67d1e9ba87372391
#
_cell.length_a   1.000
_cell.length_b   1.000
_cell.length_c   1.000
_cell.angle_alpha   90.00
_cell.angle_beta   90.00
_cell.angle_gamma   90.00
#
_symmetry.space_group_name_H-M   'P 1'
#
loop_
_entity.id
_entity.type
_entity.pdbx_description
1 polymer ?
#
loop_
_entity_poly.entity_id
_entity_poly.type
_entity_poly.pdbx_seq_one_letter_code
_entity_poly.pdbx_strand_id
1 'polypeptide(L)'
;MRKTESEMNNIFNVIPDADGASCTILLYGEIGSHSDITAQETVVQLMDAAKQYGTINIRINSIGGEVATAIAIFNAIRSIKSDVIIYIDCIAASAASFIAACGRVVKMSRYSSLMIHRPMGMAFGNADALKDYTSHLEQIENILCDIYSRRTGMSVDEIKATYMDGQDHWIDAEEAVRLGFADEIYDDLEINIDSSLAPEQRCENFTDSYLETHNVSHINNTQMIKRIQTIAAFAKCADEAAVMTTLKEVVAKAEKADSLQAENDSLKEQVKNYKAAEEKAKDEAIAAEVEAAIQDGRIGEDQKEHFVNLLKSSPESAREILNSLKPKRMVPQFSGKKPEENRVKSVAELMHERELEVTAKL
;
A
#
# COMPACT_ATOMS: atom_id res chain seq x y z
N MET A 1 6.33 -44.26 15.13
CA MET A 1 5.88 -43.41 16.21
C MET A 1 4.58 -42.77 15.73
N ARG A 2 3.44 -43.05 16.36
CA ARG A 2 2.19 -42.35 16.05
C ARG A 2 2.34 -40.94 16.56
N LYS A 3 2.18 -39.95 15.67
CA LYS A 3 2.04 -38.53 16.08
C LYS A 3 0.86 -38.44 17.04
N THR A 4 1.04 -37.75 18.15
CA THR A 4 -0.05 -37.53 19.12
C THR A 4 -1.14 -36.65 18.50
N GLU A 5 -2.40 -36.85 18.85
CA GLU A 5 -3.54 -36.05 18.38
C GLU A 5 -3.31 -34.53 18.48
N SER A 6 -2.46 -34.10 19.41
CA SER A 6 -2.07 -32.69 19.59
C SER A 6 -1.17 -32.13 18.47
N GLU A 7 -0.50 -32.96 17.68
CA GLU A 7 0.34 -32.52 16.55
C GLU A 7 -0.42 -32.46 15.21
N MET A 8 -1.64 -33.03 15.15
CA MET A 8 -2.47 -33.06 13.94
C MET A 8 -3.39 -31.81 13.81
N ASN A 9 -3.58 -31.02 14.86
CA ASN A 9 -4.53 -29.89 14.89
C ASN A 9 -3.94 -28.53 14.49
N ASN A 10 -2.81 -28.49 13.77
CA ASN A 10 -2.12 -27.24 13.45
C ASN A 10 -2.37 -26.70 12.02
N ILE A 11 -3.38 -27.21 11.33
CA ILE A 11 -3.75 -26.70 10.01
C ILE A 11 -4.97 -25.79 10.20
N PHE A 12 -4.77 -24.49 10.16
CA PHE A 12 -5.84 -23.49 10.21
C PHE A 12 -6.82 -23.75 9.06
N ASN A 13 -8.12 -23.60 9.32
CA ASN A 13 -9.22 -23.78 8.38
C ASN A 13 -9.38 -25.20 7.79
N VAL A 14 -8.62 -26.22 8.21
CA VAL A 14 -8.86 -27.62 7.85
C VAL A 14 -9.62 -28.30 8.96
N ILE A 15 -10.88 -28.64 8.72
CA ILE A 15 -11.79 -29.28 9.68
C ILE A 15 -11.95 -30.74 9.25
N PRO A 16 -11.45 -31.72 10.03
CA PRO A 16 -11.71 -33.14 9.75
C PRO A 16 -13.21 -33.40 9.83
N ASP A 17 -13.78 -34.06 8.84
CA ASP A 17 -15.18 -34.48 8.87
C ASP A 17 -15.35 -35.71 9.79
N ALA A 18 -16.56 -35.94 10.22
CA ALA A 18 -16.87 -36.99 11.21
C ALA A 18 -16.53 -38.41 10.73
N ASP A 19 -16.43 -38.63 9.44
CA ASP A 19 -16.05 -39.90 8.82
C ASP A 19 -14.54 -40.21 8.92
N GLY A 20 -13.71 -39.21 9.21
CA GLY A 20 -12.26 -39.32 9.28
C GLY A 20 -11.56 -39.57 7.95
N ALA A 21 -12.31 -39.66 6.85
CA ALA A 21 -11.81 -39.92 5.50
C ALA A 21 -11.77 -38.67 4.65
N SER A 22 -12.54 -37.67 5.03
CA SER A 22 -12.64 -36.36 4.37
C SER A 22 -12.32 -35.22 5.33
N CYS A 23 -12.08 -34.03 4.77
CA CYS A 23 -11.93 -32.80 5.52
C CYS A 23 -12.56 -31.64 4.76
N THR A 24 -12.91 -30.61 5.53
CA THR A 24 -13.44 -29.34 5.02
C THR A 24 -12.40 -28.24 5.14
N ILE A 25 -12.21 -27.45 4.10
CA ILE A 25 -11.41 -26.23 4.07
C ILE A 25 -12.32 -25.05 3.79
N LEU A 26 -12.23 -24.01 4.61
CA LEU A 26 -13.04 -22.80 4.45
C LEU A 26 -12.24 -21.74 3.68
N LEU A 27 -12.79 -21.27 2.57
CA LEU A 27 -12.33 -20.08 1.84
C LEU A 27 -13.36 -18.96 2.07
N TYR A 28 -13.33 -18.41 3.28
CA TYR A 28 -14.25 -17.38 3.73
C TYR A 28 -13.51 -16.07 3.93
N GLY A 29 -14.04 -14.98 3.35
CA GLY A 29 -13.44 -13.66 3.40
C GLY A 29 -12.83 -13.19 2.08
N GLU A 30 -11.97 -12.19 2.12
CA GLU A 30 -11.32 -11.59 0.97
C GLU A 30 -10.07 -12.38 0.55
N ILE A 31 -9.83 -12.48 -0.78
CA ILE A 31 -8.67 -13.16 -1.36
C ILE A 31 -7.57 -12.16 -1.66
N GLY A 32 -6.38 -12.35 -1.09
CA GLY A 32 -5.25 -11.46 -1.36
C GLY A 32 -4.00 -11.77 -0.55
N SER A 33 -2.92 -11.09 -0.89
CA SER A 33 -1.60 -11.31 -0.25
C SER A 33 -1.58 -10.94 1.23
N HIS A 34 -2.49 -10.08 1.67
CA HIS A 34 -2.62 -9.56 3.05
C HIS A 34 -4.06 -9.61 3.55
N SER A 35 -4.90 -10.43 2.95
CA SER A 35 -6.32 -10.59 3.24
C SER A 35 -6.59 -11.91 4.01
N ASP A 36 -7.85 -12.25 4.21
CA ASP A 36 -8.27 -13.45 4.97
C ASP A 36 -7.81 -14.75 4.32
N ILE A 37 -7.79 -14.79 2.98
CA ILE A 37 -7.44 -15.96 2.17
C ILE A 37 -6.15 -15.66 1.40
N THR A 38 -5.01 -16.16 1.89
CA THR A 38 -3.72 -16.01 1.21
C THR A 38 -3.36 -17.25 0.40
N ALA A 39 -2.64 -17.08 -0.72
CA ALA A 39 -2.18 -18.20 -1.52
C ALA A 39 -1.24 -19.12 -0.71
N GLN A 40 -0.32 -18.55 0.07
CA GLN A 40 0.65 -19.33 0.83
C GLN A 40 -0.01 -20.27 1.84
N GLU A 41 -0.93 -19.75 2.64
CA GLU A 41 -1.62 -20.53 3.67
C GLU A 41 -2.53 -21.58 3.04
N THR A 42 -3.36 -21.17 2.07
CA THR A 42 -4.31 -22.07 1.41
C THR A 42 -3.61 -23.22 0.66
N VAL A 43 -2.52 -22.93 -0.07
CA VAL A 43 -1.77 -23.96 -0.78
C VAL A 43 -1.13 -24.94 0.18
N VAL A 44 -0.54 -24.49 1.28
CA VAL A 44 0.05 -25.38 2.30
C VAL A 44 -1.04 -26.26 2.92
N GLN A 45 -2.18 -25.70 3.28
CA GLN A 45 -3.31 -26.44 3.83
C GLN A 45 -3.83 -27.52 2.87
N LEU A 46 -4.03 -27.15 1.60
CA LEU A 46 -4.45 -28.08 0.56
C LEU A 46 -3.45 -29.22 0.38
N MET A 47 -2.15 -28.93 0.32
CA MET A 47 -1.10 -29.94 0.16
C MET A 47 -1.00 -30.88 1.36
N ASP A 48 -1.19 -30.37 2.57
CA ASP A 48 -1.16 -31.19 3.79
C ASP A 48 -2.45 -32.00 3.96
N ALA A 49 -3.62 -31.42 3.65
CA ALA A 49 -4.88 -32.13 3.60
C ALA A 49 -4.84 -33.29 2.58
N ALA A 50 -4.31 -33.04 1.39
CA ALA A 50 -4.21 -34.05 0.33
C ALA A 50 -3.30 -35.26 0.66
N LYS A 51 -2.42 -35.14 1.67
CA LYS A 51 -1.62 -36.27 2.18
C LYS A 51 -2.40 -37.17 3.12
N GLN A 52 -3.48 -36.69 3.71
CA GLN A 52 -4.20 -37.33 4.80
C GLN A 52 -5.62 -37.76 4.41
N TYR A 53 -6.26 -37.01 3.51
CA TYR A 53 -7.67 -37.18 3.16
C TYR A 53 -7.85 -37.53 1.69
N GLY A 54 -8.72 -38.51 1.43
CA GLY A 54 -9.09 -38.89 0.06
C GLY A 54 -10.02 -37.89 -0.61
N THR A 55 -10.86 -37.23 0.19
CA THR A 55 -11.80 -36.19 -0.27
C THR A 55 -11.56 -34.90 0.50
N ILE A 56 -11.56 -33.78 -0.19
CA ILE A 56 -11.43 -32.43 0.37
C ILE A 56 -12.64 -31.61 -0.07
N ASN A 57 -13.43 -31.19 0.91
CA ASN A 57 -14.55 -30.29 0.73
C ASN A 57 -14.04 -28.85 0.87
N ILE A 58 -14.14 -28.06 -0.17
CA ILE A 58 -13.77 -26.64 -0.14
C ILE A 58 -15.05 -25.82 -0.11
N ARG A 59 -15.28 -25.10 0.97
CA ARG A 59 -16.44 -24.24 1.15
C ARG A 59 -16.06 -22.79 0.87
N ILE A 60 -16.82 -22.12 0.01
CA ILE A 60 -16.55 -20.75 -0.45
C ILE A 60 -17.64 -19.80 0.03
N ASN A 61 -17.20 -18.75 0.70
CA ASN A 61 -17.99 -17.55 0.97
C ASN A 61 -17.06 -16.33 0.86
N SER A 62 -16.94 -15.77 -0.35
CA SER A 62 -15.95 -14.75 -0.67
C SER A 62 -16.45 -13.79 -1.73
N ILE A 63 -16.19 -12.50 -1.52
CA ILE A 63 -16.39 -11.44 -2.52
C ILE A 63 -15.28 -11.41 -3.58
N GLY A 64 -14.26 -12.25 -3.45
CA GLY A 64 -13.11 -12.29 -4.35
C GLY A 64 -11.93 -11.47 -3.85
N GLY A 65 -11.20 -10.85 -4.76
CA GLY A 65 -10.02 -10.04 -4.48
C GLY A 65 -8.91 -10.23 -5.50
N GLU A 66 -7.65 -10.45 -5.06
CA GLU A 66 -6.47 -10.47 -5.92
C GLU A 66 -6.44 -11.68 -6.86
N VAL A 67 -6.46 -11.43 -8.17
CA VAL A 67 -6.48 -12.48 -9.21
C VAL A 67 -5.24 -13.39 -9.15
N ALA A 68 -4.05 -12.85 -8.89
CA ALA A 68 -2.83 -13.64 -8.83
C ALA A 68 -2.86 -14.67 -7.70
N THR A 69 -3.32 -14.26 -6.51
CA THR A 69 -3.55 -15.13 -5.35
C THR A 69 -4.56 -16.23 -5.68
N ALA A 70 -5.66 -15.87 -6.31
CA ALA A 70 -6.71 -16.83 -6.67
C ALA A 70 -6.25 -17.82 -7.76
N ILE A 71 -5.46 -17.41 -8.75
CA ILE A 71 -4.86 -18.32 -9.75
C ILE A 71 -3.91 -19.34 -9.08
N ALA A 72 -3.13 -18.92 -8.08
CA ALA A 72 -2.26 -19.83 -7.34
C ALA A 72 -3.09 -20.89 -6.59
N ILE A 73 -4.17 -20.50 -5.93
CA ILE A 73 -5.10 -21.42 -5.24
C ILE A 73 -5.78 -22.34 -6.25
N PHE A 74 -6.29 -21.82 -7.36
CA PHE A 74 -6.89 -22.59 -8.45
C PHE A 74 -5.95 -23.71 -8.95
N ASN A 75 -4.70 -23.35 -9.23
CA ASN A 75 -3.71 -24.31 -9.71
C ASN A 75 -3.36 -25.35 -8.65
N ALA A 76 -3.29 -24.97 -7.36
CA ALA A 76 -3.04 -25.89 -6.27
C ALA A 76 -4.16 -26.93 -6.14
N ILE A 77 -5.43 -26.49 -6.17
CA ILE A 77 -6.60 -27.39 -6.14
C ILE A 77 -6.56 -28.40 -7.30
N ARG A 78 -6.19 -27.93 -8.48
CA ARG A 78 -6.09 -28.82 -9.67
C ARG A 78 -4.91 -29.79 -9.62
N SER A 79 -3.87 -29.48 -8.87
CA SER A 79 -2.65 -30.30 -8.79
C SER A 79 -2.76 -31.48 -7.82
N ILE A 80 -3.66 -31.45 -6.85
CA ILE A 80 -3.83 -32.50 -5.86
C ILE A 80 -4.57 -33.71 -6.44
N LYS A 81 -4.31 -34.88 -5.87
CA LYS A 81 -4.93 -36.15 -6.32
C LYS A 81 -6.23 -36.46 -5.61
N SER A 82 -6.46 -35.90 -4.44
CA SER A 82 -7.68 -36.08 -3.67
C SER A 82 -8.89 -35.62 -4.49
N ASP A 83 -10.04 -36.21 -4.24
CA ASP A 83 -11.27 -35.73 -4.81
C ASP A 83 -11.65 -34.40 -4.16
N VAL A 84 -11.94 -33.39 -4.99
CA VAL A 84 -12.31 -32.07 -4.51
C VAL A 84 -13.75 -31.77 -4.85
N ILE A 85 -14.53 -31.45 -3.83
CA ILE A 85 -15.90 -30.95 -3.94
C ILE A 85 -15.92 -29.50 -3.49
N ILE A 86 -16.43 -28.63 -4.35
CA ILE A 86 -16.59 -27.20 -4.03
C ILE A 86 -18.03 -26.96 -3.56
N TYR A 87 -18.19 -26.25 -2.46
CA TYR A 87 -19.48 -25.77 -1.98
C TYR A 87 -19.47 -24.25 -2.02
N ILE A 88 -20.45 -23.65 -2.67
CA ILE A 88 -20.69 -22.20 -2.63
C ILE A 88 -21.81 -21.97 -1.61
N ASP A 89 -21.45 -21.43 -0.45
CA ASP A 89 -22.35 -21.36 0.69
C ASP A 89 -23.23 -20.12 0.70
N CYS A 90 -22.66 -18.94 0.39
CA CYS A 90 -23.39 -17.69 0.29
C CYS A 90 -22.99 -16.92 -0.99
N ILE A 91 -21.72 -16.58 -1.12
CA ILE A 91 -21.23 -15.81 -2.28
C ILE A 91 -19.93 -16.42 -2.79
N ALA A 92 -19.78 -16.51 -4.11
CA ALA A 92 -18.52 -16.72 -4.79
C ALA A 92 -18.40 -15.66 -5.89
N ALA A 93 -17.81 -14.51 -5.57
CA ALA A 93 -17.76 -13.38 -6.49
C ALA A 93 -16.33 -13.13 -7.03
N SER A 94 -16.26 -12.59 -8.26
CA SER A 94 -15.00 -12.14 -8.86
C SER A 94 -13.91 -13.25 -8.82
N ALA A 95 -12.79 -13.03 -8.16
CA ALA A 95 -11.70 -14.00 -8.03
C ALA A 95 -12.15 -15.34 -7.41
N ALA A 96 -13.13 -15.36 -6.51
CA ALA A 96 -13.67 -16.57 -5.91
C ALA A 96 -14.49 -17.41 -6.92
N SER A 97 -15.13 -16.78 -7.91
CA SER A 97 -15.95 -17.48 -8.89
C SER A 97 -15.13 -18.41 -9.80
N PHE A 98 -13.92 -18.03 -10.19
CA PHE A 98 -13.09 -18.93 -10.97
C PHE A 98 -12.34 -19.96 -10.11
N ILE A 99 -12.11 -19.69 -8.81
CA ILE A 99 -11.68 -20.76 -7.90
C ILE A 99 -12.78 -21.84 -7.84
N ALA A 100 -14.03 -21.44 -7.70
CA ALA A 100 -15.14 -22.38 -7.75
C ALA A 100 -15.17 -23.20 -9.06
N ALA A 101 -14.85 -22.57 -10.19
CA ALA A 101 -14.80 -23.23 -11.49
C ALA A 101 -13.69 -24.30 -11.65
N CYS A 102 -12.76 -24.42 -10.68
CA CYS A 102 -11.72 -25.48 -10.72
C CYS A 102 -12.22 -26.82 -10.23
N GLY A 103 -13.36 -26.87 -9.54
CA GLY A 103 -13.90 -28.08 -8.93
C GLY A 103 -14.29 -29.15 -9.93
N ARG A 104 -14.14 -30.40 -9.51
CA ARG A 104 -14.67 -31.54 -10.25
C ARG A 104 -16.17 -31.66 -10.05
N VAL A 105 -16.62 -31.38 -8.81
CA VAL A 105 -18.03 -31.24 -8.46
C VAL A 105 -18.20 -29.91 -7.77
N VAL A 106 -19.16 -29.11 -8.21
CA VAL A 106 -19.49 -27.81 -7.64
C VAL A 106 -20.96 -27.81 -7.21
N LYS A 107 -21.17 -27.56 -5.92
CA LYS A 107 -22.49 -27.50 -5.31
C LYS A 107 -22.77 -26.08 -4.83
N MET A 108 -23.96 -25.57 -5.13
CA MET A 108 -24.40 -24.26 -4.65
C MET A 108 -25.52 -24.39 -3.63
N SER A 109 -25.43 -23.63 -2.55
CA SER A 109 -26.60 -23.44 -1.68
C SER A 109 -27.73 -22.76 -2.47
N ARG A 110 -28.97 -23.13 -2.22
CA ARG A 110 -30.14 -22.55 -2.90
C ARG A 110 -30.17 -21.03 -2.87
N TYR A 111 -29.69 -20.43 -1.80
CA TYR A 111 -29.71 -18.98 -1.61
C TYR A 111 -28.36 -18.30 -1.86
N SER A 112 -27.40 -19.06 -2.41
CA SER A 112 -26.08 -18.51 -2.77
C SER A 112 -26.10 -17.84 -4.12
N SER A 113 -25.07 -17.03 -4.36
CA SER A 113 -24.87 -16.30 -5.61
C SER A 113 -23.45 -16.45 -6.12
N LEU A 114 -23.31 -16.60 -7.42
CA LEU A 114 -22.06 -16.49 -8.14
C LEU A 114 -22.01 -15.13 -8.82
N MET A 115 -20.85 -14.46 -8.85
CA MET A 115 -20.71 -13.21 -9.62
C MET A 115 -19.45 -13.24 -10.49
N ILE A 116 -19.66 -12.92 -11.76
CA ILE A 116 -18.60 -12.85 -12.75
C ILE A 116 -18.57 -11.44 -13.33
N HIS A 117 -17.38 -10.90 -13.45
CA HIS A 117 -17.13 -9.63 -14.10
C HIS A 117 -15.75 -9.58 -14.76
N ARG A 118 -15.54 -8.57 -15.56
CA ARG A 118 -14.26 -8.29 -16.22
C ARG A 118 -13.19 -7.95 -15.17
N PRO A 119 -11.94 -8.49 -15.28
CA PRO A 119 -10.86 -8.16 -14.33
C PRO A 119 -10.56 -6.65 -14.34
N MET A 120 -10.41 -6.09 -13.15
CA MET A 120 -10.12 -4.68 -12.92
C MET A 120 -8.76 -4.50 -12.26
N GLY A 121 -8.20 -3.30 -12.41
CA GLY A 121 -6.99 -2.94 -11.70
C GLY A 121 -6.65 -1.46 -11.87
N MET A 122 -5.61 -1.02 -11.16
CA MET A 122 -5.06 0.33 -11.25
C MET A 122 -3.59 0.28 -11.65
N ALA A 123 -3.18 1.23 -12.52
CA ALA A 123 -1.80 1.42 -12.87
C ALA A 123 -1.45 2.90 -12.94
N PHE A 124 -0.21 3.23 -12.59
CA PHE A 124 0.35 4.56 -12.68
C PHE A 124 1.64 4.48 -13.49
N GLY A 125 1.85 5.42 -14.39
CA GLY A 125 3.07 5.45 -15.19
C GLY A 125 2.94 6.32 -16.43
N ASN A 126 3.93 6.22 -17.31
CA ASN A 126 3.90 6.83 -18.63
C ASN A 126 3.01 6.01 -19.61
N ALA A 127 2.85 6.51 -20.83
CA ALA A 127 1.97 5.88 -21.82
C ALA A 127 2.32 4.41 -22.12
N ASP A 128 3.62 4.06 -22.12
CA ASP A 128 4.06 2.69 -22.39
C ASP A 128 3.70 1.76 -21.23
N ALA A 129 3.96 2.17 -19.98
CA ALA A 129 3.59 1.40 -18.78
C ALA A 129 2.08 1.17 -18.68
N LEU A 130 1.26 2.16 -19.01
CA LEU A 130 -0.21 2.02 -19.02
C LEU A 130 -0.67 1.06 -20.13
N LYS A 131 -0.04 1.09 -21.31
CA LYS A 131 -0.33 0.17 -22.40
C LYS A 131 0.05 -1.26 -22.04
N ASP A 132 1.23 -1.46 -21.44
CA ASP A 132 1.67 -2.78 -20.96
C ASP A 132 0.72 -3.33 -19.91
N TYR A 133 0.25 -2.49 -18.99
CA TYR A 133 -0.73 -2.89 -17.99
C TYR A 133 -2.08 -3.28 -18.61
N THR A 134 -2.55 -2.53 -19.60
CA THR A 134 -3.77 -2.89 -20.34
C THR A 134 -3.63 -4.25 -21.00
N SER A 135 -2.51 -4.50 -21.68
CA SER A 135 -2.22 -5.79 -22.30
C SER A 135 -2.17 -6.94 -21.28
N HIS A 136 -1.67 -6.68 -20.08
CA HIS A 136 -1.68 -7.66 -18.98
C HIS A 136 -3.11 -7.97 -18.50
N LEU A 137 -3.97 -6.97 -18.33
CA LEU A 137 -5.39 -7.18 -18.00
C LEU A 137 -6.12 -8.01 -19.07
N GLU A 138 -5.86 -7.76 -20.35
CA GLU A 138 -6.41 -8.54 -21.46
C GLU A 138 -5.94 -10.00 -21.44
N GLN A 139 -4.69 -10.26 -21.07
CA GLN A 139 -4.19 -11.64 -20.88
C GLN A 139 -4.90 -12.34 -19.72
N ILE A 140 -5.11 -11.67 -18.59
CA ILE A 140 -5.88 -12.20 -17.46
C ILE A 140 -7.32 -12.50 -17.91
N GLU A 141 -7.98 -11.58 -18.60
CA GLU A 141 -9.33 -11.77 -19.13
C GLU A 141 -9.43 -13.03 -19.98
N ASN A 142 -8.48 -13.25 -20.88
CA ASN A 142 -8.46 -14.45 -21.74
C ASN A 142 -8.27 -15.74 -20.94
N ILE A 143 -7.44 -15.71 -19.87
CA ILE A 143 -7.27 -16.86 -18.97
C ILE A 143 -8.59 -17.18 -18.25
N LEU A 144 -9.28 -16.17 -17.74
CA LEU A 144 -10.55 -16.36 -17.04
C LEU A 144 -11.63 -16.88 -18.01
N CYS A 145 -11.69 -16.35 -19.22
CA CYS A 145 -12.62 -16.84 -20.25
C CYS A 145 -12.36 -18.32 -20.58
N ASP A 146 -11.12 -18.77 -20.69
CA ASP A 146 -10.77 -20.19 -20.90
C ASP A 146 -11.21 -21.06 -19.70
N ILE A 147 -11.01 -20.59 -18.48
CA ILE A 147 -11.44 -21.30 -17.27
C ILE A 147 -12.96 -21.50 -17.27
N TYR A 148 -13.72 -20.45 -17.47
CA TYR A 148 -15.19 -20.52 -17.49
C TYR A 148 -15.71 -21.33 -18.68
N SER A 149 -15.08 -21.19 -19.86
CA SER A 149 -15.43 -21.97 -21.05
C SER A 149 -15.28 -23.48 -20.78
N ARG A 150 -14.18 -23.90 -20.15
CA ARG A 150 -13.96 -25.31 -19.78
C ARG A 150 -14.96 -25.82 -18.74
N ARG A 151 -15.39 -24.96 -17.84
CA ARG A 151 -16.34 -25.31 -16.80
C ARG A 151 -17.75 -25.46 -17.35
N THR A 152 -18.22 -24.51 -18.17
CA THR A 152 -19.60 -24.44 -18.65
C THR A 152 -19.84 -25.15 -19.98
N GLY A 153 -18.79 -25.35 -20.78
CA GLY A 153 -18.91 -25.82 -22.17
C GLY A 153 -19.29 -24.72 -23.17
N MET A 154 -19.51 -23.48 -22.72
CA MET A 154 -19.67 -22.33 -23.61
C MET A 154 -18.37 -22.02 -24.34
N SER A 155 -18.42 -21.45 -25.52
CA SER A 155 -17.22 -20.98 -26.21
C SER A 155 -16.58 -19.80 -25.48
N VAL A 156 -15.26 -19.61 -25.66
CA VAL A 156 -14.54 -18.45 -25.09
C VAL A 156 -15.16 -17.13 -25.54
N ASP A 157 -15.60 -17.04 -26.80
CA ASP A 157 -16.22 -15.83 -27.35
C ASP A 157 -17.59 -15.55 -26.71
N GLU A 158 -18.39 -16.58 -26.43
CA GLU A 158 -19.65 -16.43 -25.69
C GLU A 158 -19.41 -15.98 -24.25
N ILE A 159 -18.46 -16.59 -23.54
CA ILE A 159 -18.07 -16.15 -22.18
C ILE A 159 -17.66 -14.68 -22.21
N LYS A 160 -16.80 -14.32 -23.16
CA LYS A 160 -16.29 -12.95 -23.28
C LYS A 160 -17.41 -11.95 -23.58
N ALA A 161 -18.28 -12.26 -24.50
CA ALA A 161 -19.39 -11.40 -24.88
C ALA A 161 -20.43 -11.24 -23.77
N THR A 162 -20.63 -12.28 -22.95
CA THR A 162 -21.66 -12.29 -21.91
C THR A 162 -21.17 -11.71 -20.60
N TYR A 163 -19.94 -12.04 -20.17
CA TYR A 163 -19.49 -11.76 -18.80
C TYR A 163 -18.33 -10.76 -18.71
N MET A 164 -17.72 -10.35 -19.85
CA MET A 164 -16.59 -9.41 -19.86
C MET A 164 -16.98 -8.06 -20.48
N ASP A 165 -18.23 -7.68 -20.39
CA ASP A 165 -18.80 -6.42 -20.92
C ASP A 165 -18.60 -5.21 -19.99
N GLY A 166 -18.02 -5.43 -18.80
CA GLY A 166 -17.77 -4.40 -17.80
C GLY A 166 -18.89 -4.22 -16.78
N GLN A 167 -19.87 -5.13 -16.78
CA GLN A 167 -20.94 -5.18 -15.77
C GLN A 167 -20.71 -6.35 -14.80
N ASP A 168 -21.35 -6.29 -13.63
CA ASP A 168 -21.38 -7.38 -12.68
C ASP A 168 -22.52 -8.33 -13.01
N HIS A 169 -22.19 -9.59 -13.33
CA HIS A 169 -23.16 -10.62 -13.69
C HIS A 169 -23.40 -11.54 -12.49
N TRP A 170 -24.49 -11.29 -11.78
CA TRP A 170 -24.94 -12.11 -10.65
C TRP A 170 -25.79 -13.27 -11.14
N ILE A 171 -25.44 -14.48 -10.75
CA ILE A 171 -26.02 -15.75 -11.18
C ILE A 171 -26.49 -16.47 -9.92
N ASP A 172 -27.78 -16.78 -9.83
CA ASP A 172 -28.32 -17.59 -8.74
C ASP A 172 -28.03 -19.09 -8.93
N ALA A 173 -28.35 -19.89 -7.92
CA ALA A 173 -28.02 -21.32 -7.93
C ALA A 173 -28.70 -22.10 -9.06
N GLU A 174 -29.96 -21.76 -9.42
CA GLU A 174 -30.70 -22.44 -10.47
C GLU A 174 -30.11 -22.11 -11.86
N GLU A 175 -29.80 -20.86 -12.07
CA GLU A 175 -29.14 -20.38 -13.29
C GLU A 175 -27.70 -20.93 -13.39
N ALA A 176 -26.94 -21.01 -12.30
CA ALA A 176 -25.59 -21.56 -12.29
C ALA A 176 -25.57 -23.04 -12.70
N VAL A 177 -26.52 -23.83 -12.21
CA VAL A 177 -26.66 -25.24 -12.62
C VAL A 177 -27.08 -25.33 -14.10
N ARG A 178 -28.02 -24.51 -14.53
CA ARG A 178 -28.49 -24.48 -15.94
C ARG A 178 -27.36 -24.13 -16.93
N LEU A 179 -26.47 -23.22 -16.54
CA LEU A 179 -25.32 -22.76 -17.35
C LEU A 179 -24.08 -23.63 -17.19
N GLY A 180 -24.06 -24.58 -16.25
CA GLY A 180 -22.93 -25.46 -16.02
C GLY A 180 -21.83 -24.88 -15.11
N PHE A 181 -22.07 -23.74 -14.46
CA PHE A 181 -21.16 -23.24 -13.43
C PHE A 181 -21.20 -24.07 -12.16
N ALA A 182 -22.36 -24.63 -11.82
CA ALA A 182 -22.54 -25.59 -10.75
C ALA A 182 -23.11 -26.92 -11.28
N ASP A 183 -22.97 -27.99 -10.50
CA ASP A 183 -23.47 -29.33 -10.86
C ASP A 183 -24.78 -29.64 -10.13
N GLU A 184 -24.94 -29.14 -8.90
CA GLU A 184 -26.16 -29.38 -8.11
C GLU A 184 -26.43 -28.27 -7.10
N ILE A 185 -27.69 -28.17 -6.68
CA ILE A 185 -28.12 -27.32 -5.57
C ILE A 185 -28.25 -28.18 -4.31
N TYR A 186 -27.75 -27.67 -3.19
CA TYR A 186 -27.93 -28.30 -1.88
C TYR A 186 -28.66 -27.35 -0.90
N ASP A 187 -29.40 -27.92 0.02
CA ASP A 187 -30.28 -27.20 0.96
C ASP A 187 -29.95 -27.49 2.44
N ASP A 188 -28.75 -27.97 2.72
CA ASP A 188 -28.37 -28.45 4.06
C ASP A 188 -28.02 -27.32 5.05
N LEU A 189 -28.08 -26.06 4.62
CA LEU A 189 -27.75 -24.92 5.46
C LEU A 189 -29.00 -24.29 6.07
N GLU A 190 -29.17 -24.47 7.37
CA GLU A 190 -30.25 -23.81 8.17
C GLU A 190 -29.93 -22.33 8.47
N ILE A 191 -29.07 -21.68 7.70
CA ILE A 191 -28.64 -20.28 7.89
C ILE A 191 -29.53 -19.37 7.04
N ASN A 192 -30.23 -18.46 7.71
CA ASN A 192 -31.06 -17.47 7.02
C ASN A 192 -30.19 -16.31 6.51
N ILE A 193 -30.11 -16.18 5.21
CA ILE A 193 -29.34 -15.12 4.54
C ILE A 193 -30.29 -13.99 4.14
N ASP A 194 -30.10 -12.79 4.70
CA ASP A 194 -30.82 -11.60 4.28
C ASP A 194 -30.32 -11.13 2.91
N SER A 195 -31.07 -11.44 1.86
CA SER A 195 -30.70 -11.07 0.47
C SER A 195 -30.77 -9.56 0.19
N SER A 196 -31.32 -8.75 1.09
CA SER A 196 -31.42 -7.30 0.93
C SER A 196 -30.11 -6.57 1.27
N LEU A 197 -29.19 -7.24 1.98
CA LEU A 197 -27.91 -6.67 2.38
C LEU A 197 -26.91 -6.61 1.20
N ALA A 198 -25.96 -5.69 1.30
CA ALA A 198 -24.84 -5.63 0.36
C ALA A 198 -24.02 -6.95 0.38
N PRO A 199 -23.40 -7.35 -0.74
CA PRO A 199 -22.66 -8.61 -0.83
C PRO A 199 -21.63 -8.82 0.29
N GLU A 200 -20.89 -7.78 0.66
CA GLU A 200 -19.89 -7.81 1.72
C GLU A 200 -20.54 -8.15 3.07
N GLN A 201 -21.62 -7.47 3.42
CA GLN A 201 -22.37 -7.70 4.67
C GLN A 201 -23.00 -9.10 4.69
N ARG A 202 -23.45 -9.59 3.56
CA ARG A 202 -23.97 -10.96 3.44
C ARG A 202 -22.87 -11.99 3.70
N CYS A 203 -21.68 -11.79 3.15
CA CYS A 203 -20.52 -12.64 3.41
C CYS A 203 -20.17 -12.67 4.89
N GLU A 204 -20.05 -11.51 5.53
CA GLU A 204 -19.71 -11.39 6.95
C GLU A 204 -20.76 -12.07 7.83
N ASN A 205 -22.04 -11.71 7.68
CA ASN A 205 -23.13 -12.29 8.48
C ASN A 205 -23.26 -13.81 8.31
N PHE A 206 -23.04 -14.29 7.08
CA PHE A 206 -23.04 -15.73 6.85
C PHE A 206 -21.87 -16.42 7.56
N THR A 207 -20.68 -15.85 7.44
CA THR A 207 -19.46 -16.38 8.09
C THR A 207 -19.67 -16.52 9.60
N ASP A 208 -20.13 -15.46 10.24
CA ASP A 208 -20.39 -15.45 11.70
C ASP A 208 -21.42 -16.52 12.10
N SER A 209 -22.55 -16.56 11.41
CA SER A 209 -23.60 -17.53 11.66
C SER A 209 -23.15 -18.98 11.42
N TYR A 210 -22.35 -19.22 10.37
CA TYR A 210 -21.83 -20.54 10.06
C TYR A 210 -20.87 -21.04 11.13
N LEU A 211 -19.93 -20.19 11.55
CA LEU A 211 -18.94 -20.52 12.58
C LEU A 211 -19.62 -20.79 13.94
N GLU A 212 -20.61 -19.99 14.32
CA GLU A 212 -21.41 -20.21 15.53
C GLU A 212 -22.17 -21.54 15.49
N THR A 213 -22.90 -21.80 14.39
CA THR A 213 -23.75 -23.01 14.27
C THR A 213 -22.94 -24.31 14.30
N HIS A 214 -21.74 -24.28 13.71
CA HIS A 214 -20.90 -25.48 13.61
C HIS A 214 -19.88 -25.60 14.75
N ASN A 215 -19.98 -24.76 15.80
CA ASN A 215 -19.00 -24.69 16.89
C ASN A 215 -17.55 -24.65 16.39
N VAL A 216 -17.35 -24.14 15.19
CA VAL A 216 -16.03 -23.80 14.71
C VAL A 216 -15.63 -22.58 15.53
N SER A 217 -15.05 -22.83 16.70
CA SER A 217 -14.53 -21.73 17.52
C SER A 217 -13.67 -20.87 16.61
N HIS A 218 -14.07 -19.62 16.44
CA HIS A 218 -13.24 -18.56 15.84
C HIS A 218 -11.80 -18.88 16.15
N ILE A 219 -10.98 -19.02 15.12
CA ILE A 219 -9.55 -19.38 15.13
C ILE A 219 -9.03 -19.27 16.54
N ASN A 220 -8.78 -20.38 17.18
CA ASN A 220 -8.57 -20.54 18.60
C ASN A 220 -7.82 -19.30 19.12
N ASN A 221 -8.48 -18.38 19.78
CA ASN A 221 -7.95 -17.06 20.20
C ASN A 221 -6.56 -17.22 20.84
N THR A 222 -6.35 -18.36 21.47
CA THR A 222 -5.08 -18.78 22.06
C THR A 222 -3.98 -19.03 21.00
N GLN A 223 -4.32 -19.52 19.82
CA GLN A 223 -3.31 -19.77 18.78
C GLN A 223 -3.02 -18.49 17.99
N MET A 224 -4.02 -17.67 17.72
CA MET A 224 -3.82 -16.33 17.14
C MET A 224 -2.95 -15.47 18.07
N ILE A 225 -3.25 -15.47 19.37
CA ILE A 225 -2.44 -14.78 20.37
C ILE A 225 -1.00 -15.30 20.36
N LYS A 226 -0.77 -16.62 20.30
CA LYS A 226 0.58 -17.19 20.20
C LYS A 226 1.33 -16.74 18.92
N ARG A 227 0.64 -16.65 17.78
CA ARG A 227 1.25 -16.12 16.53
C ARG A 227 1.58 -14.64 16.67
N ILE A 228 0.67 -13.84 17.21
CA ILE A 228 0.90 -12.42 17.46
C ILE A 228 2.06 -12.22 18.45
N GLN A 229 2.20 -13.08 19.45
CA GLN A 229 3.33 -13.07 20.41
C GLN A 229 4.69 -13.31 19.74
N THR A 230 4.76 -13.87 18.53
CA THR A 230 6.03 -13.96 17.78
C THR A 230 6.52 -12.59 17.30
N ILE A 231 5.65 -11.61 17.23
CA ILE A 231 5.98 -10.21 16.94
C ILE A 231 6.44 -9.56 18.25
N ALA A 232 7.67 -9.03 18.28
CA ALA A 232 8.31 -8.52 19.49
C ALA A 232 7.45 -7.53 20.29
N ALA A 233 6.66 -6.69 19.61
CA ALA A 233 5.76 -5.72 20.23
C ALA A 233 4.64 -6.38 21.07
N PHE A 234 4.22 -7.60 20.71
CA PHE A 234 3.10 -8.33 21.30
C PHE A 234 3.52 -9.54 22.16
N ALA A 235 4.83 -9.77 22.31
CA ALA A 235 5.36 -10.95 22.98
C ALA A 235 4.84 -11.19 24.43
N LYS A 236 4.33 -10.14 25.06
CA LYS A 236 3.81 -10.18 26.45
C LYS A 236 2.28 -10.16 26.54
N CYS A 237 1.57 -10.12 25.41
CA CYS A 237 0.10 -10.08 25.39
C CYS A 237 -0.44 -11.48 25.77
N ALA A 238 -1.20 -11.57 26.84
CA ALA A 238 -1.74 -12.84 27.34
C ALA A 238 -3.12 -13.18 26.72
N ASP A 239 -3.85 -12.16 26.27
CA ASP A 239 -5.21 -12.26 25.75
C ASP A 239 -5.49 -11.19 24.69
N GLU A 240 -6.67 -11.25 24.10
CA GLU A 240 -7.12 -10.33 23.04
C GLU A 240 -7.17 -8.86 23.52
N ALA A 241 -7.60 -8.63 24.75
CA ALA A 241 -7.67 -7.27 25.31
C ALA A 241 -6.26 -6.65 25.43
N ALA A 242 -5.26 -7.45 25.80
CA ALA A 242 -3.85 -7.04 25.84
C ALA A 242 -3.32 -6.77 24.44
N VAL A 243 -3.67 -7.61 23.44
CA VAL A 243 -3.30 -7.40 22.03
C VAL A 243 -3.90 -6.09 21.52
N MET A 244 -5.19 -5.84 21.75
CA MET A 244 -5.87 -4.62 21.31
C MET A 244 -5.30 -3.35 21.98
N THR A 245 -4.92 -3.45 23.24
CA THR A 245 -4.27 -2.34 23.95
C THR A 245 -2.90 -2.04 23.35
N THR A 246 -2.09 -3.08 23.14
CA THR A 246 -0.76 -2.95 22.53
C THR A 246 -0.84 -2.43 21.10
N LEU A 247 -1.84 -2.87 20.31
CA LEU A 247 -2.07 -2.38 18.95
C LEU A 247 -2.34 -0.87 18.94
N LYS A 248 -3.22 -0.39 19.82
CA LYS A 248 -3.50 1.06 19.96
C LYS A 248 -2.23 1.85 20.31
N GLU A 249 -1.38 1.30 21.19
CA GLU A 249 -0.09 1.94 21.54
C GLU A 249 0.88 1.96 20.35
N VAL A 250 0.94 0.88 19.56
CA VAL A 250 1.81 0.80 18.38
C VAL A 250 1.34 1.77 17.31
N VAL A 251 0.03 1.85 17.04
CA VAL A 251 -0.54 2.82 16.09
C VAL A 251 -0.24 4.25 16.52
N ALA A 252 -0.49 4.61 17.79
CA ALA A 252 -0.18 5.94 18.31
C ALA A 252 1.32 6.29 18.23
N LYS A 253 2.20 5.30 18.40
CA LYS A 253 3.66 5.48 18.24
C LYS A 253 4.02 5.69 16.76
N ALA A 254 3.38 4.98 15.84
CA ALA A 254 3.59 5.14 14.39
C ALA A 254 3.16 6.54 13.93
N GLU A 255 1.99 7.01 14.31
CA GLU A 255 1.51 8.37 14.02
C GLU A 255 2.46 9.45 14.55
N LYS A 256 3.00 9.24 15.78
CA LYS A 256 3.99 10.14 16.35
C LYS A 256 5.33 10.09 15.60
N ALA A 257 5.74 8.92 15.11
CA ALA A 257 6.96 8.76 14.32
C ALA A 257 6.88 9.53 13.01
N ASP A 258 5.75 9.46 12.31
CA ASP A 258 5.50 10.21 11.07
C ASP A 258 5.55 11.73 11.31
N SER A 259 4.93 12.19 12.41
CA SER A 259 5.00 13.61 12.80
C SER A 259 6.43 14.07 13.10
N LEU A 260 7.19 13.26 13.82
CA LEU A 260 8.60 13.55 14.14
C LEU A 260 9.49 13.50 12.90
N GLN A 261 9.19 12.63 11.94
CA GLN A 261 9.91 12.59 10.66
C GLN A 261 9.68 13.87 9.87
N ALA A 262 8.42 14.33 9.78
CA ALA A 262 8.09 15.59 9.10
C ALA A 262 8.77 16.81 9.75
N GLU A 263 8.79 16.85 11.10
CA GLU A 263 9.50 17.90 11.85
C GLU A 263 11.01 17.85 11.59
N ASN A 264 11.60 16.66 11.59
CA ASN A 264 13.04 16.46 11.32
C ASN A 264 13.41 16.95 9.92
N ASP A 265 12.59 16.66 8.92
CA ASP A 265 12.85 17.07 7.54
C ASP A 265 12.68 18.61 7.40
N SER A 266 11.72 19.21 8.09
CA SER A 266 11.58 20.67 8.19
C SER A 266 12.79 21.32 8.84
N LEU A 267 13.26 20.76 9.96
CA LEU A 267 14.45 21.26 10.66
C LEU A 267 15.73 21.14 9.81
N LYS A 268 15.88 20.04 9.06
CA LYS A 268 17.02 19.88 8.13
C LYS A 268 17.03 20.96 7.05
N GLU A 269 15.87 21.29 6.50
CA GLU A 269 15.75 22.36 5.50
C GLU A 269 16.05 23.73 6.11
N GLN A 270 15.59 24.00 7.33
CA GLN A 270 15.93 25.24 8.06
C GLN A 270 17.45 25.32 8.29
N VAL A 271 18.09 24.27 8.78
CA VAL A 271 19.54 24.24 8.99
C VAL A 271 20.31 24.47 7.70
N LYS A 272 19.86 23.91 6.59
CA LYS A 272 20.44 24.15 5.24
C LYS A 272 20.34 25.62 4.84
N ASN A 273 19.16 26.21 5.04
CA ASN A 273 18.91 27.61 4.73
C ASN A 273 19.74 28.56 5.61
N TYR A 274 19.86 28.28 6.92
CA TYR A 274 20.71 29.04 7.83
C TYR A 274 22.19 28.96 7.44
N LYS A 275 22.70 27.78 7.08
CA LYS A 275 24.09 27.62 6.62
C LYS A 275 24.35 28.40 5.33
N ALA A 276 23.42 28.35 4.36
CA ALA A 276 23.56 29.10 3.11
C ALA A 276 23.50 30.61 3.36
N ALA A 277 22.65 31.09 4.26
CA ALA A 277 22.59 32.50 4.66
C ALA A 277 23.88 32.96 5.39
N GLU A 278 24.41 32.11 6.27
CA GLU A 278 25.66 32.38 6.98
C GLU A 278 26.85 32.45 6.01
N GLU A 279 26.93 31.53 5.05
CA GLU A 279 27.99 31.53 4.05
C GLU A 279 27.89 32.77 3.15
N LYS A 280 26.69 33.14 2.72
CA LYS A 280 26.45 34.35 1.95
C LYS A 280 26.85 35.63 2.73
N ALA A 281 26.47 35.69 4.01
CA ALA A 281 26.85 36.83 4.87
C ALA A 281 28.37 36.94 5.06
N LYS A 282 29.07 35.80 5.18
CA LYS A 282 30.52 35.75 5.23
C LYS A 282 31.17 36.24 3.93
N ASP A 283 30.62 35.82 2.79
CA ASP A 283 31.11 36.24 1.47
C ASP A 283 30.87 37.74 1.25
N GLU A 284 29.72 38.26 1.63
CA GLU A 284 29.42 39.70 1.57
C GLU A 284 30.31 40.52 2.48
N ALA A 285 30.60 40.02 3.68
CA ALA A 285 31.52 40.69 4.63
C ALA A 285 32.96 40.73 4.07
N ILE A 286 33.44 39.61 3.48
CA ILE A 286 34.77 39.55 2.83
C ILE A 286 34.84 40.50 1.65
N ALA A 287 33.82 40.53 0.83
CA ALA A 287 33.74 41.44 -0.33
C ALA A 287 33.79 42.91 0.10
N ALA A 288 33.04 43.27 1.16
CA ALA A 288 33.08 44.64 1.71
C ALA A 288 34.42 45.01 2.32
N GLU A 289 35.11 44.08 2.98
CA GLU A 289 36.40 44.27 3.59
C GLU A 289 37.48 44.53 2.48
N VAL A 290 37.47 43.79 1.41
CA VAL A 290 38.35 43.95 0.25
C VAL A 290 38.03 45.27 -0.49
N GLU A 291 36.79 45.61 -0.68
CA GLU A 291 36.36 46.83 -1.34
C GLU A 291 36.84 48.09 -0.54
N ALA A 292 36.69 48.05 0.76
CA ALA A 292 37.23 49.10 1.64
C ALA A 292 38.75 49.26 1.52
N ALA A 293 39.50 48.17 1.38
CA ALA A 293 40.94 48.20 1.19
C ALA A 293 41.35 48.74 -0.16
N ILE A 294 40.50 48.58 -1.20
CA ILE A 294 40.72 49.22 -2.52
C ILE A 294 40.43 50.71 -2.45
N GLN A 295 39.32 51.10 -1.80
CA GLN A 295 38.91 52.51 -1.69
C GLN A 295 39.92 53.39 -0.91
N ASP A 296 40.53 52.82 0.11
CA ASP A 296 41.56 53.54 0.87
C ASP A 296 42.98 53.39 0.25
N GLY A 297 43.08 52.69 -0.87
CA GLY A 297 44.30 52.60 -1.67
C GLY A 297 45.38 51.67 -1.09
N ARG A 298 45.00 50.76 -0.18
CA ARG A 298 45.91 49.73 0.37
C ARG A 298 46.23 48.65 -0.69
N ILE A 299 45.26 48.28 -1.52
CA ILE A 299 45.39 47.29 -2.59
C ILE A 299 44.84 47.86 -3.92
N GLY A 300 45.28 47.32 -5.02
CA GLY A 300 44.77 47.66 -6.37
C GLY A 300 43.57 46.78 -6.77
N GLU A 301 42.76 47.22 -7.72
CA GLU A 301 41.62 46.48 -8.28
C GLU A 301 42.06 45.10 -8.85
N ASP A 302 43.27 45.07 -9.42
CA ASP A 302 43.90 43.83 -9.95
C ASP A 302 44.20 42.76 -8.87
N GLN A 303 44.21 43.14 -7.61
CA GLN A 303 44.46 42.27 -6.46
C GLN A 303 43.18 41.82 -5.74
N LYS A 304 42.00 42.31 -6.14
CA LYS A 304 40.72 42.05 -5.51
C LYS A 304 40.45 40.56 -5.35
N GLU A 305 40.51 39.83 -6.42
CA GLU A 305 40.22 38.37 -6.43
C GLU A 305 41.20 37.58 -5.57
N HIS A 306 42.45 37.96 -5.59
CA HIS A 306 43.47 37.32 -4.75
C HIS A 306 43.16 37.47 -3.27
N PHE A 307 42.82 38.69 -2.81
CA PHE A 307 42.51 38.93 -1.40
C PHE A 307 41.16 38.35 -0.94
N VAL A 308 40.18 38.29 -1.83
CA VAL A 308 38.93 37.57 -1.57
C VAL A 308 39.19 36.07 -1.32
N ASN A 309 40.02 35.45 -2.16
CA ASN A 309 40.33 34.02 -2.00
C ASN A 309 41.24 33.79 -0.76
N LEU A 310 42.13 34.70 -0.46
CA LEU A 310 42.98 34.61 0.72
C LEU A 310 42.19 34.77 2.03
N LEU A 311 41.22 35.69 2.07
CA LEU A 311 40.31 35.88 3.21
C LEU A 311 39.36 34.69 3.42
N LYS A 312 38.98 33.98 2.34
CA LYS A 312 38.19 32.73 2.42
C LYS A 312 39.01 31.57 2.96
N SER A 313 40.28 31.45 2.54
CA SER A 313 41.14 30.30 2.94
C SER A 313 41.90 30.50 4.25
N SER A 314 42.31 31.71 4.58
CA SER A 314 43.14 32.04 5.73
C SER A 314 42.77 33.43 6.27
N PRO A 315 41.62 33.60 6.93
CA PRO A 315 41.06 34.91 7.31
C PRO A 315 42.00 35.77 8.18
N GLU A 316 42.62 35.16 9.20
CA GLU A 316 43.49 35.88 10.12
C GLU A 316 44.75 36.41 9.44
N SER A 317 45.47 35.56 8.74
CA SER A 317 46.70 35.94 8.04
C SER A 317 46.42 36.98 6.92
N ALA A 318 45.28 36.84 6.22
CA ALA A 318 44.87 37.80 5.20
C ALA A 318 44.59 39.19 5.79
N ARG A 319 43.95 39.27 6.93
CA ARG A 319 43.71 40.53 7.66
C ARG A 319 45.00 41.18 8.20
N GLU A 320 45.91 40.37 8.69
CA GLU A 320 47.23 40.87 9.12
C GLU A 320 47.98 41.51 7.94
N ILE A 321 47.98 40.87 6.77
CA ILE A 321 48.56 41.39 5.56
C ILE A 321 47.88 42.70 5.11
N LEU A 322 46.54 42.69 5.01
CA LEU A 322 45.78 43.88 4.63
C LEU A 322 45.99 45.07 5.58
N ASN A 323 46.13 44.82 6.86
CA ASN A 323 46.38 45.87 7.85
C ASN A 323 47.83 46.38 7.87
N SER A 324 48.78 45.59 7.39
CA SER A 324 50.19 45.99 7.24
C SER A 324 50.46 46.90 6.03
N LEU A 325 49.57 46.86 5.05
CA LEU A 325 49.67 47.66 3.81
C LEU A 325 49.35 49.13 4.10
N LYS A 326 50.22 50.03 3.69
CA LYS A 326 50.02 51.49 3.85
C LYS A 326 49.23 52.03 2.66
N PRO A 327 48.20 52.87 2.87
CA PRO A 327 47.48 53.53 1.79
C PRO A 327 48.43 54.29 0.84
N LYS A 328 48.33 54.05 -0.47
CA LYS A 328 48.99 54.87 -1.45
C LYS A 328 48.32 56.26 -1.44
N ARG A 329 49.05 57.33 -1.09
CA ARG A 329 48.56 58.73 -1.21
C ARG A 329 48.10 58.96 -2.63
N MET A 330 46.79 58.98 -2.88
CA MET A 330 46.24 59.52 -4.09
C MET A 330 46.47 61.03 -4.11
N VAL A 331 47.21 61.55 -5.06
CA VAL A 331 47.26 62.97 -5.35
C VAL A 331 45.93 63.33 -6.03
N PRO A 332 45.15 64.31 -5.50
CA PRO A 332 43.88 64.61 -6.13
C PRO A 332 44.09 65.20 -7.52
N GLN A 333 43.59 64.56 -8.58
CA GLN A 333 43.42 65.21 -9.86
C GLN A 333 42.21 66.16 -9.74
N PHE A 334 42.47 67.45 -9.76
CA PHE A 334 41.45 68.50 -9.82
C PHE A 334 40.80 68.48 -11.21
N SER A 335 39.66 67.79 -11.36
CA SER A 335 38.77 67.98 -12.49
C SER A 335 37.54 68.75 -12.00
N GLY A 336 37.51 70.04 -12.38
CA GLY A 336 36.39 70.92 -12.05
C GLY A 336 35.10 70.47 -12.78
N LYS A 337 34.21 69.83 -12.06
CA LYS A 337 32.75 69.85 -12.33
C LYS A 337 32.06 69.90 -11.00
N LYS A 338 31.15 70.90 -10.86
CA LYS A 338 30.29 71.05 -9.70
C LYS A 338 29.42 69.78 -9.55
N PRO A 339 29.16 69.31 -8.31
CA PRO A 339 28.20 68.25 -8.09
C PRO A 339 26.77 68.74 -8.22
N GLU A 340 25.95 68.02 -8.98
CA GLU A 340 24.49 68.09 -8.83
C GLU A 340 24.09 67.48 -7.50
N GLU A 341 23.28 68.20 -6.74
CA GLU A 341 22.69 67.75 -5.46
C GLU A 341 21.73 66.60 -5.72
N ASN A 342 22.21 65.39 -5.54
CA ASN A 342 21.30 64.26 -5.36
C ASN A 342 20.81 64.22 -3.89
N ARG A 343 19.61 64.74 -3.69
CA ARG A 343 18.93 64.74 -2.42
C ARG A 343 18.56 63.27 -2.05
N VAL A 344 19.30 62.69 -1.10
CA VAL A 344 18.92 61.39 -0.52
C VAL A 344 17.63 61.56 0.25
N LYS A 345 16.57 60.85 -0.13
CA LYS A 345 15.30 60.82 0.62
C LYS A 345 15.57 60.39 2.05
N SER A 346 14.94 61.10 2.98
CA SER A 346 15.03 60.76 4.41
C SER A 346 14.30 59.47 4.72
N VAL A 347 14.67 58.77 5.79
CA VAL A 347 14.03 57.53 6.24
C VAL A 347 12.51 57.74 6.46
N ALA A 348 12.11 58.95 6.85
CA ALA A 348 10.69 59.31 7.03
C ALA A 348 9.92 59.35 5.68
N GLU A 349 10.55 59.85 4.59
CA GLU A 349 9.96 59.85 3.25
C GLU A 349 9.81 58.45 2.67
N LEU A 350 10.76 57.56 2.94
CA LEU A 350 10.69 56.13 2.53
C LEU A 350 9.63 55.32 3.33
N MET A 351 9.41 55.68 4.58
CA MET A 351 8.36 55.03 5.37
C MET A 351 6.97 55.49 4.92
N HIS A 352 6.82 56.76 4.55
CA HIS A 352 5.54 57.29 4.04
C HIS A 352 5.16 56.73 2.66
N GLU A 353 6.11 56.51 1.76
CA GLU A 353 5.90 55.79 0.48
C GLU A 353 5.42 54.34 0.71
N ARG A 354 5.94 53.69 1.73
CA ARG A 354 5.56 52.29 2.06
C ARG A 354 4.18 52.18 2.70
N GLU A 355 3.75 53.16 3.49
CA GLU A 355 2.39 53.25 4.02
C GLU A 355 1.34 53.49 2.92
N LEU A 356 1.68 54.26 1.91
CA LEU A 356 0.79 54.52 0.76
C LEU A 356 0.67 53.27 -0.16
N GLU A 357 1.72 52.46 -0.30
CA GLU A 357 1.64 51.19 -1.04
C GLU A 357 0.79 50.11 -0.33
N VAL A 358 0.78 50.11 0.98
CA VAL A 358 0.00 49.15 1.77
C VAL A 358 -1.50 49.52 1.77
N THR A 359 -1.82 50.82 1.82
CA THR A 359 -3.21 51.31 1.76
C THR A 359 -3.85 51.23 0.37
N ALA A 360 -3.06 51.13 -0.68
CA ALA A 360 -3.58 50.97 -2.05
C ALA A 360 -3.89 49.49 -2.42
N LYS A 361 -3.59 48.56 -1.54
CA LYS A 361 -3.82 47.09 -1.74
C LYS A 361 -4.87 46.50 -0.78
N LEU A 362 -5.54 47.36 -0.01
CA LEU A 362 -6.74 47.05 0.77
C LEU A 362 -7.99 47.65 0.11
#